data_934a0a579be1d745458d1041236012ff
#
_entry.id   934a0a579be1d745458d1041236012ff
#
_cell.length_a   1.000
_cell.length_b   1.000
_cell.length_c   1.000
_cell.angle_alpha   90.00
_cell.angle_beta   90.00
_cell.angle_gamma   90.00
#
_symmetry.space_group_name_H-M   'P 1'
#
loop_
_entity.id
_entity.type
_entity.pdbx_description
1 polymer ?
#
loop_
_entity_poly.entity_id
_entity_poly.type
_entity_poly.pdbx_seq_one_letter_code
_entity_poly.pdbx_strand_id
1 'polypeptide(L)'
;MEPTKVAQVELEIARLVASVFIHLDEGDRQITKRFGLTTTQYWALVHLDDPEGRSLSELAVLLICDKSNVTSVVDKLEELGLAERKRGKAGDRRYTRVVLTSEGQELRRQVKATREQIISTRLRPLGIASLQQLYETLQQFDALLGAQFTSGELPALLEDAIKQNQILT
;
A
#
# COMPACT_ATOMS: atom_id res chain seq x y z
N MET A 1 19.64 24.00 -16.52
CA MET A 1 19.35 22.80 -17.32
C MET A 1 18.29 23.18 -18.33
N GLU A 2 18.43 22.81 -19.61
CA GLU A 2 17.44 23.15 -20.65
C GLU A 2 16.08 22.51 -20.33
N PRO A 3 14.94 23.20 -20.55
CA PRO A 3 13.61 22.70 -20.23
C PRO A 3 13.31 21.30 -20.78
N THR A 4 13.77 20.99 -21.98
CA THR A 4 13.61 19.68 -22.63
C THR A 4 14.32 18.55 -21.89
N LYS A 5 15.48 18.82 -21.27
CA LYS A 5 16.23 17.83 -20.49
C LYS A 5 15.55 17.56 -19.13
N VAL A 6 14.94 18.58 -18.53
CA VAL A 6 14.18 18.40 -17.27
C VAL A 6 12.99 17.48 -17.51
N ALA A 7 12.16 17.78 -18.51
CA ALA A 7 10.99 16.98 -18.84
C ALA A 7 11.36 15.53 -19.18
N GLN A 8 12.48 15.29 -19.84
CA GLN A 8 12.95 13.93 -20.12
C GLN A 8 13.31 13.16 -18.84
N VAL A 9 13.99 13.82 -17.90
CA VAL A 9 14.35 13.20 -16.60
C VAL A 9 13.10 12.89 -15.77
N GLU A 10 12.11 13.78 -15.77
CA GLU A 10 10.82 13.55 -15.06
C GLU A 10 10.10 12.32 -15.59
N LEU A 11 10.03 12.14 -16.92
CA LEU A 11 9.44 10.97 -17.55
C LEU A 11 10.22 9.67 -17.23
N GLU A 12 11.54 9.72 -17.23
CA GLU A 12 12.36 8.56 -16.86
C GLU A 12 12.19 8.19 -15.38
N ILE A 13 12.08 9.16 -14.48
CA ILE A 13 11.77 8.91 -13.06
C ILE A 13 10.42 8.22 -12.96
N ALA A 14 9.37 8.71 -13.61
CA ALA A 14 8.05 8.08 -13.58
C ALA A 14 8.08 6.63 -14.08
N ARG A 15 8.82 6.33 -15.16
CA ARG A 15 9.01 4.97 -15.67
C ARG A 15 9.75 4.07 -14.70
N LEU A 16 10.82 4.58 -14.07
CA LEU A 16 11.59 3.82 -13.08
C LEU A 16 10.76 3.52 -11.83
N VAL A 17 10.01 4.49 -11.33
CA VAL A 17 9.10 4.28 -10.18
C VAL A 17 8.07 3.20 -10.50
N ALA A 18 7.44 3.25 -11.68
CA ALA A 18 6.50 2.22 -12.11
C ALA A 18 7.17 0.83 -12.22
N SER A 19 8.37 0.76 -12.78
CA SER A 19 9.14 -0.49 -12.88
C SER A 19 9.50 -1.05 -11.50
N VAL A 20 9.98 -0.20 -10.59
CA VAL A 20 10.31 -0.58 -9.20
C VAL A 20 9.06 -1.10 -8.48
N PHE A 21 7.92 -0.41 -8.63
CA PHE A 21 6.65 -0.85 -8.06
C PHE A 21 6.27 -2.25 -8.54
N ILE A 22 6.33 -2.52 -9.84
CA ILE A 22 6.03 -3.84 -10.41
C ILE A 22 6.93 -4.93 -9.83
N HIS A 23 8.24 -4.67 -9.70
CA HIS A 23 9.18 -5.65 -9.14
C HIS A 23 8.95 -5.90 -7.65
N LEU A 24 8.57 -4.87 -6.88
CA LEU A 24 8.25 -5.02 -5.47
C LEU A 24 6.93 -5.78 -5.28
N ASP A 25 5.88 -5.43 -6.04
CA ASP A 25 4.58 -6.10 -5.99
C ASP A 25 4.69 -7.58 -6.36
N GLU A 26 5.41 -7.92 -7.43
CA GLU A 26 5.67 -9.32 -7.80
C GLU A 26 6.43 -10.05 -6.69
N GLY A 27 7.40 -9.38 -6.06
CA GLY A 27 8.12 -9.94 -4.90
C GLY A 27 7.20 -10.21 -3.72
N ASP A 28 6.36 -9.25 -3.37
CA ASP A 28 5.38 -9.39 -2.29
C ASP A 28 4.37 -10.51 -2.61
N ARG A 29 3.91 -10.62 -3.84
CA ARG A 29 3.01 -11.69 -4.29
C ARG A 29 3.63 -13.08 -4.17
N GLN A 30 4.90 -13.24 -4.53
CA GLN A 30 5.61 -14.51 -4.37
C GLN A 30 5.81 -14.88 -2.88
N ILE A 31 6.12 -13.90 -2.03
CA ILE A 31 6.26 -14.10 -0.59
C ILE A 31 4.92 -14.51 0.01
N THR A 32 3.87 -13.72 -0.18
CA THR A 32 2.56 -13.95 0.44
C THR A 32 1.95 -15.29 0.00
N LYS A 33 2.13 -15.67 -1.27
CA LYS A 33 1.71 -16.97 -1.80
C LYS A 33 2.32 -18.15 -1.04
N ARG A 34 3.57 -18.05 -0.56
CA ARG A 34 4.23 -19.10 0.23
C ARG A 34 3.56 -19.32 1.59
N PHE A 35 2.86 -18.30 2.08
CA PHE A 35 2.09 -18.35 3.32
C PHE A 35 0.58 -18.57 3.09
N GLY A 36 0.17 -18.90 1.87
CA GLY A 36 -1.24 -19.14 1.52
C GLY A 36 -2.11 -17.89 1.46
N LEU A 37 -1.50 -16.71 1.31
CA LEU A 37 -2.17 -15.42 1.26
C LEU A 37 -2.08 -14.78 -0.13
N THR A 38 -3.07 -13.95 -0.45
CA THR A 38 -2.90 -12.92 -1.48
C THR A 38 -2.21 -11.69 -0.88
N THR A 39 -1.64 -10.83 -1.73
CA THR A 39 -1.04 -9.57 -1.28
C THR A 39 -2.04 -8.68 -0.53
N THR A 40 -3.28 -8.59 -1.00
CA THR A 40 -4.34 -7.82 -0.34
C THR A 40 -4.71 -8.39 1.04
N GLN A 41 -4.78 -9.71 1.19
CA GLN A 41 -5.00 -10.35 2.49
C GLN A 41 -3.86 -10.06 3.47
N TYR A 42 -2.62 -10.11 3.01
CA TYR A 42 -1.47 -9.73 3.83
C TYR A 42 -1.52 -8.28 4.27
N TRP A 43 -1.80 -7.34 3.37
CA TRP A 43 -1.94 -5.93 3.75
C TRP A 43 -3.11 -5.69 4.70
N ALA A 44 -4.21 -6.44 4.57
CA ALA A 44 -5.29 -6.41 5.55
C ALA A 44 -4.80 -6.86 6.94
N LEU A 45 -4.03 -7.96 7.03
CA LEU A 45 -3.41 -8.39 8.29
C LEU A 45 -2.45 -7.34 8.86
N VAL A 46 -1.68 -6.65 8.01
CA VAL A 46 -0.77 -5.57 8.44
C VAL A 46 -1.55 -4.42 9.07
N HIS A 47 -2.64 -4.00 8.44
CA HIS A 47 -3.47 -2.88 8.91
C HIS A 47 -4.39 -3.22 10.07
N LEU A 48 -4.51 -4.50 10.44
CA LEU A 48 -5.21 -4.96 11.65
C LEU A 48 -4.28 -5.03 12.87
N ASP A 49 -3.35 -4.10 12.99
CA ASP A 49 -2.39 -4.02 14.11
C ASP A 49 -2.97 -3.36 15.38
N ASP A 50 -4.11 -2.68 15.26
CA ASP A 50 -4.81 -2.06 16.39
C ASP A 50 -5.53 -3.13 17.22
N PRO A 51 -5.24 -3.24 18.54
CA PRO A 51 -5.92 -4.18 19.44
C PRO A 51 -7.45 -3.98 19.50
N GLU A 52 -7.92 -2.77 19.31
CA GLU A 52 -9.36 -2.45 19.25
C GLU A 52 -9.97 -2.82 17.88
N GLY A 53 -9.13 -3.23 16.93
CA GLY A 53 -9.52 -3.60 15.59
C GLY A 53 -9.88 -2.39 14.71
N ARG A 54 -10.33 -2.68 13.49
CA ARG A 54 -10.73 -1.66 12.51
C ARG A 54 -12.08 -1.98 11.89
N SER A 55 -12.84 -0.97 11.54
CA SER A 55 -14.06 -1.13 10.74
C SER A 55 -13.71 -1.45 9.28
N LEU A 56 -14.65 -2.03 8.54
CA LEU A 56 -14.46 -2.28 7.10
C LEU A 56 -14.23 -0.98 6.31
N SER A 57 -14.77 0.14 6.76
CA SER A 57 -14.57 1.45 6.10
C SER A 57 -13.16 1.99 6.34
N GLU A 58 -12.61 1.87 7.55
CA GLU A 58 -11.21 2.21 7.84
C GLU A 58 -10.24 1.35 7.03
N LEU A 59 -10.51 0.04 6.94
CA LEU A 59 -9.70 -0.87 6.11
C LEU A 59 -9.79 -0.53 4.62
N ALA A 60 -10.94 -0.10 4.11
CA ALA A 60 -11.10 0.29 2.72
C ALA A 60 -10.21 1.47 2.34
N VAL A 61 -10.11 2.46 3.24
CA VAL A 61 -9.21 3.61 3.06
C VAL A 61 -7.75 3.16 3.07
N LEU A 62 -7.36 2.32 4.05
CA LEU A 62 -5.97 1.86 4.20
C LEU A 62 -5.51 0.94 3.06
N LEU A 63 -6.42 0.15 2.51
CA LEU A 63 -6.16 -0.77 1.39
C LEU A 63 -6.35 -0.12 0.02
N ILE A 64 -6.81 1.14 -0.01
CA ILE A 64 -7.12 1.90 -1.24
C ILE A 64 -8.01 1.06 -2.17
N CYS A 65 -9.10 0.51 -1.61
CA CYS A 65 -10.03 -0.31 -2.38
C CYS A 65 -11.47 -0.14 -1.90
N ASP A 66 -12.42 -0.62 -2.69
CA ASP A 66 -13.84 -0.55 -2.38
C ASP A 66 -14.22 -1.40 -1.17
N LYS A 67 -15.23 -0.96 -0.44
CA LYS A 67 -15.74 -1.66 0.75
C LYS A 67 -16.22 -3.08 0.45
N SER A 68 -16.72 -3.35 -0.73
CA SER A 68 -17.11 -4.69 -1.19
C SER A 68 -15.90 -5.63 -1.26
N ASN A 69 -14.78 -5.14 -1.79
CA ASN A 69 -13.52 -5.89 -1.85
C ASN A 69 -12.99 -6.18 -0.45
N VAL A 70 -13.02 -5.18 0.45
CA VAL A 70 -12.61 -5.38 1.86
C VAL A 70 -13.48 -6.43 2.54
N THR A 71 -14.79 -6.42 2.32
CA THR A 71 -15.69 -7.42 2.89
C THR A 71 -15.26 -8.83 2.46
N SER A 72 -15.02 -9.05 1.17
CA SER A 72 -14.57 -10.33 0.63
C SER A 72 -13.20 -10.76 1.19
N VAL A 73 -12.27 -9.81 1.35
CA VAL A 73 -10.96 -10.07 1.95
C VAL A 73 -11.11 -10.50 3.41
N VAL A 74 -11.92 -9.79 4.18
CA VAL A 74 -12.15 -10.11 5.62
C VAL A 74 -12.88 -11.44 5.77
N ASP A 75 -13.91 -11.72 4.95
CA ASP A 75 -14.60 -13.01 4.96
C ASP A 75 -13.61 -14.16 4.75
N LYS A 76 -12.66 -13.98 3.81
CA LYS A 76 -11.63 -14.99 3.55
C LYS A 76 -10.64 -15.14 4.71
N LEU A 77 -10.28 -14.04 5.39
CA LEU A 77 -9.43 -14.09 6.57
C LEU A 77 -10.14 -14.79 7.76
N GLU A 78 -11.46 -14.61 7.91
CA GLU A 78 -12.27 -15.33 8.89
C GLU A 78 -12.35 -16.83 8.57
N GLU A 79 -12.58 -17.21 7.30
CA GLU A 79 -12.56 -18.62 6.87
C GLU A 79 -11.22 -19.29 7.16
N LEU A 80 -10.11 -18.55 7.04
CA LEU A 80 -8.76 -19.03 7.35
C LEU A 80 -8.45 -19.01 8.86
N GLY A 81 -9.35 -18.51 9.70
CA GLY A 81 -9.13 -18.38 11.14
C GLY A 81 -8.12 -17.31 11.54
N LEU A 82 -7.80 -16.36 10.64
CA LEU A 82 -6.77 -15.33 10.84
C LEU A 82 -7.33 -14.03 11.40
N ALA A 83 -8.61 -13.78 11.22
CA ALA A 83 -9.32 -12.62 11.73
C ALA A 83 -10.69 -13.02 12.26
N GLU A 84 -11.29 -12.15 13.05
CA GLU A 84 -12.65 -12.31 13.56
C GLU A 84 -13.37 -10.94 13.62
N ARG A 85 -14.68 -10.94 13.40
CA ARG A 85 -15.51 -9.77 13.62
C ARG A 85 -15.98 -9.70 15.07
N LYS A 86 -15.59 -8.65 15.78
CA LYS A 86 -16.08 -8.35 17.14
C LYS A 86 -17.13 -7.26 17.11
N ARG A 87 -18.23 -7.48 17.83
CA ARG A 87 -19.22 -6.43 18.06
C ARG A 87 -18.69 -5.46 19.10
N GLY A 88 -18.82 -4.15 18.84
CA GLY A 88 -18.42 -3.11 19.79
C GLY A 88 -19.09 -3.26 21.16
N LYS A 89 -18.41 -2.79 22.20
CA LYS A 89 -18.91 -2.81 23.58
C LYS A 89 -20.24 -2.05 23.70
N ALA A 90 -21.15 -2.60 24.54
CA ALA A 90 -22.37 -1.98 25.05
C ALA A 90 -23.35 -1.40 24.00
N GLY A 91 -24.15 -2.27 23.38
CA GLY A 91 -25.46 -1.89 22.86
C GLY A 91 -25.50 -1.29 21.44
N ASP A 92 -24.40 -0.86 20.86
CA ASP A 92 -24.38 -0.37 19.49
C ASP A 92 -24.04 -1.49 18.50
N ARG A 93 -25.08 -2.12 17.98
CA ARG A 93 -24.98 -3.17 16.94
C ARG A 93 -24.36 -2.68 15.61
N ARG A 94 -24.09 -1.37 15.49
CA ARG A 94 -23.60 -0.75 14.25
C ARG A 94 -22.08 -0.76 14.14
N TYR A 95 -21.35 -1.00 15.23
CA TYR A 95 -19.88 -1.03 15.23
C TYR A 95 -19.37 -2.47 15.25
N THR A 96 -19.24 -3.06 14.07
CA THR A 96 -18.45 -4.28 13.89
C THR A 96 -17.02 -3.89 13.60
N ARG A 97 -16.09 -4.36 14.41
CA ARG A 97 -14.65 -4.23 14.17
C ARG A 97 -14.05 -5.57 13.83
N VAL A 98 -13.06 -5.57 12.96
CA VAL A 98 -12.26 -6.73 12.61
C VAL A 98 -10.98 -6.69 13.43
N VAL A 99 -10.65 -7.79 14.08
CA VAL A 99 -9.41 -7.97 14.85
C VAL A 99 -8.69 -9.23 14.39
N LEU A 100 -7.39 -9.29 14.62
CA LEU A 100 -6.62 -10.52 14.37
C LEU A 100 -6.86 -11.55 15.48
N THR A 101 -6.90 -12.80 15.08
CA THR A 101 -6.73 -13.94 16.00
C THR A 101 -5.25 -14.07 16.39
N SER A 102 -4.93 -14.96 17.35
CA SER A 102 -3.55 -15.34 17.68
C SER A 102 -2.80 -15.91 16.47
N GLU A 103 -3.47 -16.73 15.70
CA GLU A 103 -2.96 -17.31 14.47
C GLU A 103 -2.68 -16.24 13.40
N GLY A 104 -3.61 -15.27 13.26
CA GLY A 104 -3.43 -14.13 12.35
C GLY A 104 -2.25 -13.24 12.75
N GLN A 105 -2.07 -12.99 14.04
CA GLN A 105 -0.93 -12.22 14.55
C GLN A 105 0.40 -12.92 14.27
N GLU A 106 0.47 -14.23 14.52
CA GLU A 106 1.67 -15.02 14.29
C GLU A 106 1.99 -15.09 12.79
N LEU A 107 1.01 -15.36 11.93
CA LEU A 107 1.21 -15.39 10.49
C LEU A 107 1.68 -14.02 9.97
N ARG A 108 1.06 -12.92 10.40
CA ARG A 108 1.50 -11.56 10.07
C ARG A 108 2.96 -11.35 10.43
N ARG A 109 3.37 -11.76 11.64
CA ARG A 109 4.75 -11.63 12.10
C ARG A 109 5.74 -12.38 11.21
N GLN A 110 5.42 -13.62 10.82
CA GLN A 110 6.26 -14.45 9.94
C GLN A 110 6.40 -13.86 8.55
N VAL A 111 5.29 -13.47 7.92
CA VAL A 111 5.31 -12.86 6.58
C VAL A 111 6.09 -11.54 6.59
N LYS A 112 5.86 -10.70 7.61
CA LYS A 112 6.57 -9.43 7.78
C LYS A 112 8.08 -9.63 7.91
N ALA A 113 8.51 -10.54 8.79
CA ALA A 113 9.94 -10.84 8.98
C ALA A 113 10.60 -11.35 7.69
N THR A 114 9.93 -12.25 6.97
CA THR A 114 10.41 -12.77 5.68
C THR A 114 10.54 -11.66 4.64
N ARG A 115 9.54 -10.78 4.55
CA ARG A 115 9.55 -9.64 3.63
C ARG A 115 10.68 -8.66 3.94
N GLU A 116 10.85 -8.30 5.21
CA GLU A 116 11.93 -7.41 5.67
C GLU A 116 13.30 -7.98 5.34
N GLN A 117 13.51 -9.26 5.56
CA GLN A 117 14.77 -9.94 5.23
C GLN A 117 15.06 -9.90 3.72
N ILE A 118 14.06 -10.18 2.88
CA ILE A 118 14.21 -10.16 1.42
C ILE A 118 14.49 -8.74 0.93
N ILE A 119 13.76 -7.74 1.42
CA ILE A 119 14.00 -6.33 1.06
C ILE A 119 15.41 -5.91 1.47
N SER A 120 15.83 -6.22 2.70
CA SER A 120 17.17 -5.92 3.17
C SER A 120 18.24 -6.55 2.28
N THR A 121 18.07 -7.81 1.89
CA THR A 121 19.00 -8.51 1.00
C THR A 121 19.10 -7.85 -0.37
N ARG A 122 17.97 -7.38 -0.92
CA ARG A 122 17.90 -6.72 -2.24
C ARG A 122 18.52 -5.31 -2.22
N LEU A 123 18.36 -4.57 -1.12
CA LEU A 123 18.83 -3.20 -1.00
C LEU A 123 20.28 -3.08 -0.53
N ARG A 124 20.79 -4.08 0.21
CA ARG A 124 22.17 -4.08 0.76
C ARG A 124 23.27 -3.75 -0.26
N PRO A 125 23.21 -4.23 -1.53
CA PRO A 125 24.25 -3.92 -2.53
C PRO A 125 24.40 -2.44 -2.85
N LEU A 126 23.40 -1.60 -2.57
CA LEU A 126 23.46 -0.15 -2.83
C LEU A 126 24.44 0.59 -1.88
N GLY A 127 24.77 0.00 -0.74
CA GLY A 127 25.58 0.66 0.29
C GLY A 127 24.83 1.74 1.06
N ILE A 128 25.30 2.06 2.26
CA ILE A 128 24.57 2.92 3.20
C ILE A 128 24.36 4.34 2.69
N ALA A 129 25.35 4.95 2.03
CA ALA A 129 25.23 6.31 1.53
C ALA A 129 24.13 6.45 0.45
N SER A 130 24.10 5.53 -0.51
CA SER A 130 23.07 5.52 -1.55
C SER A 130 21.67 5.22 -0.99
N LEU A 131 21.59 4.33 0.02
CA LEU A 131 20.32 4.04 0.69
C LEU A 131 19.78 5.26 1.42
N GLN A 132 20.63 6.03 2.08
CA GLN A 132 20.23 7.24 2.79
C GLN A 132 19.73 8.32 1.83
N GLN A 133 20.44 8.56 0.73
CA GLN A 133 20.02 9.49 -0.30
C GLN A 133 18.70 9.09 -0.96
N LEU A 134 18.54 7.79 -1.28
CA LEU A 134 17.31 7.25 -1.84
C LEU A 134 16.13 7.43 -0.88
N TYR A 135 16.33 7.15 0.41
CA TYR A 135 15.32 7.31 1.44
C TYR A 135 14.83 8.76 1.53
N GLU A 136 15.74 9.74 1.63
CA GLU A 136 15.41 11.16 1.69
C GLU A 136 14.66 11.62 0.44
N THR A 137 15.09 11.18 -0.74
CA THR A 137 14.44 11.54 -2.00
C THR A 137 13.03 10.95 -2.10
N LEU A 138 12.86 9.67 -1.72
CA LEU A 138 11.55 9.02 -1.72
C LEU A 138 10.59 9.63 -0.71
N GLN A 139 11.05 10.04 0.48
CA GLN A 139 10.22 10.74 1.45
C GLN A 139 9.68 12.07 0.90
N GLN A 140 10.53 12.86 0.22
CA GLN A 140 10.11 14.10 -0.42
C GLN A 140 9.09 13.85 -1.53
N PHE A 141 9.31 12.82 -2.34
CA PHE A 141 8.41 12.47 -3.42
C PHE A 141 7.06 11.97 -2.91
N ASP A 142 7.05 11.11 -1.91
CA ASP A 142 5.83 10.62 -1.26
C ASP A 142 5.01 11.77 -0.65
N ALA A 143 5.66 12.71 0.03
CA ALA A 143 5.01 13.89 0.59
C ALA A 143 4.37 14.78 -0.51
N LEU A 144 5.04 14.97 -1.64
CA LEU A 144 4.48 15.72 -2.78
C LEU A 144 3.23 15.04 -3.36
N LEU A 145 3.28 13.73 -3.58
CA LEU A 145 2.14 12.97 -4.09
C LEU A 145 0.98 12.96 -3.09
N GLY A 146 1.28 12.74 -1.80
CA GLY A 146 0.27 12.74 -0.74
C GLY A 146 -0.46 14.08 -0.60
N ALA A 147 0.26 15.20 -0.74
CA ALA A 147 -0.33 16.53 -0.73
C ALA A 147 -1.31 16.72 -1.90
N GLN A 148 -0.98 16.28 -3.10
CA GLN A 148 -1.85 16.35 -4.28
C GLN A 148 -3.12 15.52 -4.14
N PHE A 149 -3.04 14.34 -3.50
CA PHE A 149 -4.21 13.53 -3.19
C PHE A 149 -5.14 14.20 -2.17
N THR A 150 -4.56 14.88 -1.16
CA THR A 150 -5.33 15.48 -0.07
C THR A 150 -5.94 16.83 -0.45
N SER A 151 -5.27 17.62 -1.28
CA SER A 151 -5.74 18.93 -1.74
C SER A 151 -6.82 18.84 -2.81
N GLY A 152 -7.03 17.69 -3.43
CA GLY A 152 -7.93 17.54 -4.57
C GLY A 152 -7.43 18.22 -5.86
N GLU A 153 -6.14 18.53 -5.95
CA GLU A 153 -5.53 19.17 -7.13
C GLU A 153 -5.43 18.24 -8.34
N LEU A 154 -5.36 16.91 -8.10
CA LEU A 154 -5.18 15.95 -9.17
C LEU A 154 -6.27 16.02 -10.27
N PRO A 155 -7.58 16.19 -9.96
CA PRO A 155 -8.60 16.38 -11.00
C PRO A 155 -8.37 17.64 -11.85
N ALA A 156 -7.95 18.75 -11.25
CA ALA A 156 -7.64 19.99 -11.98
C ALA A 156 -6.44 19.81 -12.90
N LEU A 157 -5.37 19.17 -12.43
CA LEU A 157 -4.18 18.85 -13.24
C LEU A 157 -4.52 17.94 -14.43
N LEU A 158 -5.43 16.96 -14.23
CA LEU A 158 -5.90 16.08 -15.29
C LEU A 158 -6.68 16.85 -16.36
N GLU A 159 -7.60 17.72 -15.95
CA GLU A 159 -8.38 18.54 -16.88
C GLU A 159 -7.49 19.48 -17.70
N ASP A 160 -6.51 20.12 -17.08
CA ASP A 160 -5.58 21.01 -17.76
C ASP A 160 -4.69 20.25 -18.76
N ALA A 161 -4.17 19.08 -18.37
CA ALA A 161 -3.36 18.24 -19.25
C ALA A 161 -4.18 17.75 -20.47
N ILE A 162 -5.45 17.34 -20.27
CA ILE A 162 -6.34 16.91 -21.35
C ILE A 162 -6.62 18.06 -22.31
N LYS A 163 -6.92 19.26 -21.80
CA LYS A 163 -7.16 20.45 -22.64
C LYS A 163 -5.93 20.82 -23.48
N GLN A 164 -4.74 20.79 -22.87
CA GLN A 164 -3.50 21.08 -23.62
C GLN A 164 -3.24 20.08 -24.73
N ASN A 165 -3.51 18.79 -24.54
CA ASN A 165 -3.36 17.77 -25.56
C ASN A 165 -4.40 17.87 -26.69
N GLN A 166 -5.61 18.38 -26.42
CA GLN A 166 -6.65 18.59 -27.44
C GLN A 166 -6.40 19.81 -28.33
N ILE A 167 -5.57 20.77 -27.89
CA ILE A 167 -5.21 21.95 -28.68
C ILE A 167 -4.10 21.62 -29.70
N LEU A 168 -3.40 20.50 -29.51
CA LEU A 168 -2.28 20.05 -30.34
C LEU A 168 -2.68 19.06 -31.44
N THR A 169 -3.96 18.72 -31.54
CA THR A 169 -4.56 17.88 -32.62
C THR A 169 -5.43 18.72 -33.52
#